data_2843c02b64952a507f4c6c116f2f29b4
#
_entry.id   2843c02b64952a507f4c6c116f2f29b4
#
_cell.length_a   1.000
_cell.length_b   1.000
_cell.length_c   1.000
_cell.angle_alpha   90.00
_cell.angle_beta   90.00
_cell.angle_gamma   90.00
#
_symmetry.space_group_name_H-M   'P 1'
#
loop_
_entity.id
_entity.type
_entity.pdbx_description
1 polymer ?
#
loop_
_entity_poly.entity_id
_entity_poly.type
_entity_poly.pdbx_seq_one_letter_code
_entity_poly.pdbx_strand_id
1 'polypeptide(L)'
;FFHDKRGGYIKYANAYILPNDDICMEQFTADTQDEVCFFTPMEMFSELTKHCYVSLATFQKKDGARRDFNVFNRSIMYVDLDIHDTAVDCEAVLNQTALILTDAYNNNQLPIPTMINHTGRGLGIFYILEHSINESVPELKKTRLAFDGIYKRLVKKYQSLLDAAGITDVHADFAVLDKTRLVRVAGTVNPNNGKVCNTIFRNED
;
A
#
# COMPACT_ATOMS: atom_id res chain seq x y z
N PHE A 1 -11.46 1.42 8.19
CA PHE A 1 -10.05 1.24 7.86
C PHE A 1 -9.75 -0.23 7.60
N PHE A 2 -8.74 -0.53 6.76
CA PHE A 2 -8.50 -1.88 6.26
C PHE A 2 -7.96 -2.89 7.29
N HIS A 3 -7.63 -2.45 8.51
CA HIS A 3 -7.19 -3.34 9.59
C HIS A 3 -8.24 -3.54 10.69
N ASP A 4 -9.45 -3.00 10.52
CA ASP A 4 -10.49 -3.08 11.53
C ASP A 4 -10.76 -4.52 11.97
N LYS A 5 -10.69 -4.78 13.29
CA LYS A 5 -11.02 -6.06 13.96
C LYS A 5 -10.35 -7.31 13.37
N ARG A 6 -9.23 -7.17 12.64
CA ARG A 6 -8.54 -8.30 12.01
C ARG A 6 -7.56 -9.04 12.92
N GLY A 7 -7.37 -8.54 14.13
CA GLY A 7 -6.44 -9.07 15.13
C GLY A 7 -4.97 -8.79 14.80
N GLY A 8 -4.12 -8.82 15.81
CA GLY A 8 -2.71 -8.52 15.71
C GLY A 8 -2.38 -7.04 15.86
N TYR A 9 -1.19 -6.65 15.48
CA TYR A 9 -0.66 -5.30 15.64
C TYR A 9 -0.34 -4.66 14.30
N ILE A 10 -0.73 -3.40 14.14
CA ILE A 10 -0.40 -2.58 12.98
C ILE A 10 0.95 -1.90 13.24
N LYS A 11 1.82 -1.87 12.24
CA LYS A 11 3.09 -1.16 12.27
C LYS A 11 2.98 0.14 11.47
N TYR A 12 3.33 1.23 12.11
CA TYR A 12 3.49 2.54 11.50
C TYR A 12 4.96 2.93 11.49
N ALA A 13 5.36 3.74 10.54
CA ALA A 13 6.72 4.24 10.49
C ALA A 13 6.76 5.67 9.95
N ASN A 14 7.57 6.50 10.59
CA ASN A 14 8.05 7.76 10.04
C ASN A 14 9.47 7.57 9.53
N ALA A 15 9.74 7.95 8.30
CA ALA A 15 11.09 7.98 7.76
C ALA A 15 11.51 9.44 7.53
N TYR A 16 12.72 9.78 7.93
CA TYR A 16 13.33 11.08 7.69
C TYR A 16 14.80 10.94 7.37
N ILE A 17 15.32 11.90 6.62
CA ILE A 17 16.73 11.91 6.22
C ILE A 17 17.52 12.67 7.28
N LEU A 18 18.57 12.03 7.80
CA LEU A 18 19.53 12.64 8.71
C LEU A 18 20.48 13.60 7.94
N PRO A 19 21.19 14.52 8.65
CA PRO A 19 22.13 15.43 8.00
C PRO A 19 23.29 14.77 7.24
N ASN A 20 23.55 13.49 7.47
CA ASN A 20 24.55 12.67 6.78
C ASN A 20 23.96 11.81 5.64
N ASP A 21 22.76 12.13 5.16
CA ASP A 21 22.00 11.41 4.15
C ASP A 21 21.53 9.99 4.55
N ASP A 22 21.74 9.56 5.78
CA ASP A 22 21.17 8.31 6.28
C ASP A 22 19.65 8.44 6.48
N ILE A 23 18.92 7.34 6.24
CA ILE A 23 17.49 7.28 6.49
C ILE A 23 17.26 6.72 7.89
N CYS A 24 16.67 7.53 8.76
CA CYS A 24 16.17 7.09 10.06
C CYS A 24 14.70 6.71 9.93
N MET A 25 14.31 5.60 10.56
CA MET A 25 12.93 5.13 10.59
C MET A 25 12.48 4.89 12.03
N GLU A 26 11.55 5.71 12.49
CA GLU A 26 10.85 5.50 13.76
C GLU A 26 9.62 4.62 13.52
N GLN A 27 9.48 3.54 14.29
CA GLN A 27 8.33 2.64 14.20
C GLN A 27 7.42 2.79 15.40
N PHE A 28 6.12 2.84 15.12
CA PHE A 28 5.05 2.85 16.10
C PHE A 28 4.19 1.61 15.93
N THR A 29 3.50 1.19 16.98
CA THR A 29 2.65 0.01 16.95
C THR A 29 1.31 0.30 17.60
N ALA A 30 0.20 -0.06 16.94
CA ALA A 30 -1.15 0.00 17.49
C ALA A 30 -1.80 -1.39 17.48
N ASP A 31 -2.67 -1.66 18.45
CA ASP A 31 -3.50 -2.85 18.49
C ASP A 31 -4.69 -2.66 17.53
N THR A 32 -5.02 -3.66 16.73
CA THR A 32 -6.19 -3.62 15.83
C THR A 32 -7.51 -3.69 16.61
N GLN A 33 -7.48 -4.11 17.86
CA GLN A 33 -8.64 -4.17 18.75
C GLN A 33 -8.89 -2.84 19.48
N ASP A 34 -7.92 -1.93 19.47
CA ASP A 34 -8.00 -0.64 20.12
C ASP A 34 -8.72 0.37 19.20
N GLU A 35 -9.78 1.01 19.72
CA GLU A 35 -10.47 2.08 18.98
C GLU A 35 -9.53 3.24 18.63
N VAL A 36 -8.50 3.45 19.43
CA VAL A 36 -7.43 4.44 19.21
C VAL A 36 -6.67 4.18 17.89
N CYS A 37 -6.66 2.95 17.37
CA CYS A 37 -5.95 2.64 16.12
C CYS A 37 -6.49 3.42 14.90
N PHE A 38 -7.69 4.02 14.99
CA PHE A 38 -8.27 4.85 13.93
C PHE A 38 -7.85 6.32 14.01
N PHE A 39 -7.57 6.83 15.19
CA PHE A 39 -7.29 8.25 15.45
C PHE A 39 -5.81 8.52 15.73
N THR A 40 -5.17 7.64 16.48
CA THR A 40 -3.77 7.76 16.89
C THR A 40 -2.77 7.91 15.74
N PRO A 41 -2.92 7.31 14.53
CA PRO A 41 -1.96 7.51 13.46
C PRO A 41 -1.73 8.97 13.07
N MET A 42 -2.80 9.78 13.04
CA MET A 42 -2.65 11.20 12.67
C MET A 42 -1.97 12.00 13.78
N GLU A 43 -2.18 11.65 15.04
CA GLU A 43 -1.50 12.25 16.18
C GLU A 43 -0.04 11.79 16.30
N MET A 44 0.23 10.52 15.99
CA MET A 44 1.60 9.97 15.92
C MET A 44 2.44 10.60 14.81
N PHE A 45 1.81 11.06 13.75
CA PHE A 45 2.47 11.77 12.65
C PHE A 45 2.45 13.29 12.91
N SER A 46 3.03 13.71 14.03
CA SER A 46 3.06 15.11 14.49
C SER A 46 3.70 16.09 13.47
N GLU A 47 4.43 15.57 12.48
CA GLU A 47 5.00 16.35 11.40
C GLU A 47 4.59 15.76 10.04
N LEU A 48 3.57 16.36 9.42
CA LEU A 48 3.06 15.95 8.10
C LEU A 48 4.09 16.04 6.97
N THR A 49 5.25 16.62 7.25
CA THR A 49 6.39 16.75 6.32
C THR A 49 7.30 15.53 6.27
N LYS A 50 7.11 14.55 7.15
CA LYS A 50 7.88 13.29 7.15
C LYS A 50 7.23 12.23 6.25
N HIS A 51 8.02 11.26 5.81
CA HIS A 51 7.51 10.09 5.14
C HIS A 51 6.75 9.20 6.14
N CYS A 52 5.43 9.23 6.08
CA CYS A 52 4.55 8.49 6.98
C CYS A 52 4.01 7.23 6.32
N TYR A 53 4.18 6.09 6.97
CA TYR A 53 3.82 4.77 6.43
C TYR A 53 2.99 3.96 7.40
N VAL A 54 2.21 3.02 6.84
CA VAL A 54 1.45 2.00 7.57
C VAL A 54 1.68 0.63 6.92
N SER A 55 1.69 -0.43 7.72
CA SER A 55 1.84 -1.79 7.22
C SER A 55 0.57 -2.30 6.55
N LEU A 56 0.72 -3.08 5.46
CA LEU A 56 -0.38 -3.79 4.80
C LEU A 56 -0.84 -5.03 5.58
N ALA A 57 0.06 -5.66 6.31
CA ALA A 57 -0.21 -6.81 7.16
C ALA A 57 -0.31 -6.41 8.64
N THR A 58 -0.96 -7.24 9.44
CA THR A 58 -0.85 -7.17 10.91
C THR A 58 0.22 -8.13 11.42
N PHE A 59 0.71 -7.92 12.64
CA PHE A 59 1.82 -8.64 13.23
C PHE A 59 1.42 -9.32 14.54
N GLN A 60 2.10 -10.43 14.88
CA GLN A 60 1.82 -11.21 16.08
C GLN A 60 2.29 -10.52 17.36
N LYS A 61 3.41 -9.80 17.30
CA LYS A 61 4.06 -9.20 18.45
C LYS A 61 4.08 -7.68 18.37
N LYS A 62 3.67 -7.03 19.46
CA LYS A 62 3.70 -5.57 19.62
C LYS A 62 5.12 -5.03 19.43
N ASP A 63 6.07 -5.56 20.16
CA ASP A 63 7.47 -5.10 20.17
C ASP A 63 8.37 -5.88 19.23
N GLY A 64 7.79 -6.76 18.38
CA GLY A 64 8.53 -7.57 17.44
C GLY A 64 8.93 -6.80 16.19
N ALA A 65 10.10 -7.13 15.63
CA ALA A 65 10.52 -6.59 14.35
C ALA A 65 9.51 -6.90 13.23
N ARG A 66 9.41 -6.00 12.27
CA ARG A 66 8.62 -6.17 11.05
C ARG A 66 9.34 -7.15 10.11
N ARG A 67 9.12 -8.45 10.35
CA ARG A 67 9.72 -9.57 9.61
C ARG A 67 8.63 -10.55 9.19
N ASP A 68 8.83 -11.30 8.12
CA ASP A 68 7.88 -12.26 7.55
C ASP A 68 7.34 -13.25 8.58
N PHE A 69 8.22 -13.79 9.43
CA PHE A 69 7.84 -14.76 10.48
C PHE A 69 6.98 -14.16 11.59
N ASN A 70 6.88 -12.84 11.68
CA ASN A 70 6.05 -12.14 12.66
C ASN A 70 4.74 -11.63 12.05
N VAL A 71 4.51 -11.83 10.75
CA VAL A 71 3.24 -11.50 10.11
C VAL A 71 2.14 -12.39 10.67
N PHE A 72 1.03 -11.78 11.06
CA PHE A 72 -0.13 -12.48 11.63
C PHE A 72 -1.22 -12.68 10.59
N ASN A 73 -1.75 -11.58 10.03
CA ASN A 73 -2.81 -11.64 9.04
C ASN A 73 -2.47 -10.80 7.80
N ARG A 74 -2.87 -11.30 6.64
CA ARG A 74 -2.89 -10.57 5.38
C ARG A 74 -4.31 -10.52 4.83
N SER A 75 -4.75 -9.34 4.42
CA SER A 75 -6.08 -9.13 3.83
C SER A 75 -6.06 -8.13 2.69
N ILE A 76 -4.88 -7.68 2.28
CA ILE A 76 -4.73 -6.62 1.28
C ILE A 76 -3.79 -7.10 0.19
N MET A 77 -4.24 -6.97 -1.07
CA MET A 77 -3.35 -6.91 -2.22
C MET A 77 -3.21 -5.44 -2.60
N TYR A 78 -1.99 -5.01 -2.81
CA TYR A 78 -1.65 -3.62 -3.10
C TYR A 78 -0.84 -3.55 -4.38
N VAL A 79 -1.23 -2.68 -5.30
CA VAL A 79 -0.45 -2.38 -6.49
C VAL A 79 0.08 -0.98 -6.36
N ASP A 80 1.39 -0.83 -6.47
CA ASP A 80 2.09 0.45 -6.44
C ASP A 80 2.53 0.80 -7.87
N LEU A 81 1.94 1.84 -8.41
CA LEU A 81 2.29 2.36 -9.74
C LEU A 81 3.08 3.65 -9.54
N ASP A 82 4.38 3.58 -9.76
CA ASP A 82 5.29 4.70 -9.51
C ASP A 82 5.85 5.29 -10.81
N ILE A 83 6.03 6.62 -10.83
CA ILE A 83 6.76 7.35 -11.85
C ILE A 83 8.18 7.59 -11.34
N HIS A 84 9.17 6.97 -11.97
CA HIS A 84 10.56 7.11 -11.57
C HIS A 84 11.25 8.31 -12.19
N ASP A 85 10.92 8.65 -13.44
CA ASP A 85 11.49 9.80 -14.13
C ASP A 85 10.96 11.12 -13.52
N THR A 86 11.89 11.97 -13.11
CA THR A 86 11.56 13.29 -12.52
C THR A 86 11.39 14.37 -13.59
N ALA A 87 11.75 14.09 -14.85
CA ALA A 87 11.67 15.03 -15.95
C ALA A 87 10.29 15.04 -16.63
N VAL A 88 9.45 14.02 -16.37
CA VAL A 88 8.11 13.93 -16.96
C VAL A 88 7.09 14.75 -16.17
N ASP A 89 6.06 15.22 -16.87
CA ASP A 89 4.87 15.78 -16.22
C ASP A 89 4.07 14.66 -15.53
N CYS A 90 4.36 14.45 -14.25
CA CYS A 90 3.72 13.40 -13.46
C CYS A 90 2.18 13.47 -13.50
N GLU A 91 1.60 14.66 -13.57
CA GLU A 91 0.14 14.84 -13.55
C GLU A 91 -0.48 14.39 -14.89
N ALA A 92 0.13 14.77 -16.00
CA ALA A 92 -0.32 14.33 -17.33
C ALA A 92 -0.22 12.81 -17.47
N VAL A 93 0.89 12.21 -17.03
CA VAL A 93 1.12 10.76 -17.08
C VAL A 93 0.13 10.01 -16.17
N LEU A 94 -0.14 10.50 -14.95
CA LEU A 94 -1.12 9.89 -14.05
C LEU A 94 -2.55 10.01 -14.58
N ASN A 95 -2.92 11.13 -15.20
CA ASN A 95 -4.23 11.29 -15.83
C ASN A 95 -4.42 10.29 -16.98
N GLN A 96 -3.42 10.12 -17.84
CA GLN A 96 -3.45 9.12 -18.89
C GLN A 96 -3.54 7.70 -18.33
N THR A 97 -2.76 7.39 -17.29
CA THR A 97 -2.82 6.10 -16.58
C THR A 97 -4.22 5.85 -16.02
N ALA A 98 -4.83 6.84 -15.37
CA ALA A 98 -6.16 6.74 -14.81
C ALA A 98 -7.23 6.43 -15.87
N LEU A 99 -7.15 7.02 -17.05
CA LEU A 99 -8.06 6.70 -18.16
C LEU A 99 -7.94 5.25 -18.61
N ILE A 100 -6.70 4.74 -18.78
CA ILE A 100 -6.44 3.34 -19.14
C ILE A 100 -6.98 2.38 -18.10
N LEU A 101 -6.76 2.67 -16.82
CA LEU A 101 -7.26 1.84 -15.72
C LEU A 101 -8.78 1.87 -15.65
N THR A 102 -9.40 3.03 -15.84
CA THR A 102 -10.86 3.17 -15.87
C THR A 102 -11.47 2.33 -16.99
N ASP A 103 -10.88 2.37 -18.18
CA ASP A 103 -11.30 1.53 -19.30
C ASP A 103 -11.14 0.02 -19.00
N ALA A 104 -10.01 -0.36 -18.38
CA ALA A 104 -9.75 -1.74 -17.98
C ALA A 104 -10.74 -2.25 -16.92
N TYR A 105 -11.18 -1.40 -15.98
CA TYR A 105 -12.22 -1.75 -15.01
C TYR A 105 -13.59 -1.89 -15.68
N ASN A 106 -13.97 -0.95 -16.53
CA ASN A 106 -15.25 -0.97 -17.25
C ASN A 106 -15.38 -2.18 -18.19
N ASN A 107 -14.27 -2.65 -18.75
CA ASN A 107 -14.23 -3.81 -19.64
C ASN A 107 -13.92 -5.14 -18.90
N ASN A 108 -13.98 -5.16 -17.58
CA ASN A 108 -13.68 -6.34 -16.73
C ASN A 108 -12.29 -6.95 -16.99
N GLN A 109 -11.34 -6.17 -17.46
CA GLN A 109 -9.95 -6.61 -17.63
C GLN A 109 -9.20 -6.64 -16.31
N LEU A 110 -9.58 -5.76 -15.38
CA LEU A 110 -9.14 -5.73 -13.98
C LEU A 110 -10.35 -5.78 -13.04
N PRO A 111 -10.22 -6.38 -11.85
CA PRO A 111 -11.24 -6.24 -10.82
C PRO A 111 -11.29 -4.78 -10.34
N ILE A 112 -12.48 -4.31 -9.95
CA ILE A 112 -12.64 -2.97 -9.37
C ILE A 112 -11.92 -2.95 -8.02
N PRO A 113 -11.02 -1.98 -7.76
CA PRO A 113 -10.32 -1.89 -6.48
C PRO A 113 -11.25 -1.39 -5.36
N THR A 114 -10.91 -1.70 -4.11
CA THR A 114 -11.60 -1.14 -2.95
C THR A 114 -11.25 0.34 -2.77
N MET A 115 -10.00 0.73 -3.05
CA MET A 115 -9.55 2.10 -2.88
C MET A 115 -8.36 2.40 -3.80
N ILE A 116 -8.26 3.64 -4.26
CA ILE A 116 -7.08 4.16 -4.96
C ILE A 116 -6.62 5.43 -4.25
N ASN A 117 -5.34 5.47 -3.91
CA ASN A 117 -4.67 6.65 -3.37
C ASN A 117 -3.71 7.23 -4.40
N HIS A 118 -3.70 8.55 -4.51
CA HIS A 118 -2.60 9.29 -5.12
C HIS A 118 -1.47 9.40 -4.10
N THR A 119 -0.27 8.89 -4.41
CA THR A 119 0.87 8.83 -3.47
C THR A 119 1.81 10.05 -3.54
N GLY A 120 1.48 11.00 -4.41
CA GLY A 120 2.29 12.16 -4.73
C GLY A 120 3.05 12.01 -6.05
N ARG A 121 3.51 10.81 -6.40
CA ARG A 121 4.21 10.50 -7.67
C ARG A 121 3.65 9.29 -8.40
N GLY A 122 2.60 8.69 -7.87
CA GLY A 122 2.04 7.45 -8.39
C GLY A 122 0.66 7.16 -7.83
N LEU A 123 0.20 5.94 -8.04
CA LEU A 123 -1.08 5.44 -7.58
C LEU A 123 -0.88 4.20 -6.71
N GLY A 124 -1.41 4.24 -5.49
CA GLY A 124 -1.54 3.09 -4.62
C GLY A 124 -2.93 2.47 -4.74
N ILE A 125 -3.04 1.25 -5.23
CA ILE A 125 -4.30 0.60 -5.55
C ILE A 125 -4.52 -0.57 -4.59
N PHE A 126 -5.64 -0.56 -3.86
CA PHE A 126 -5.91 -1.48 -2.76
C PHE A 126 -7.09 -2.39 -3.10
N TYR A 127 -6.87 -3.68 -2.90
CA TYR A 127 -7.90 -4.72 -2.89
C TYR A 127 -7.98 -5.32 -1.49
N ILE A 128 -9.02 -4.96 -0.77
CA ILE A 128 -9.21 -5.39 0.62
C ILE A 128 -10.11 -6.62 0.60
N LEU A 129 -9.60 -7.74 1.09
CA LEU A 129 -10.37 -8.97 1.19
C LEU A 129 -11.35 -8.89 2.36
N GLU A 130 -12.53 -9.45 2.19
CA GLU A 130 -13.52 -9.62 3.25
C GLU A 130 -12.96 -10.39 4.45
N HIS A 131 -12.17 -11.44 4.17
CA HIS A 131 -11.55 -12.26 5.20
C HIS A 131 -10.02 -12.18 5.12
N SER A 132 -9.40 -12.08 6.30
CA SER A 132 -7.94 -12.12 6.39
C SER A 132 -7.42 -13.56 6.33
N ILE A 133 -6.20 -13.70 5.79
CA ILE A 133 -5.47 -14.96 5.75
C ILE A 133 -4.46 -14.96 6.90
N ASN A 134 -4.68 -15.87 7.86
CA ASN A 134 -3.78 -16.00 9.00
C ASN A 134 -2.51 -16.76 8.58
N GLU A 135 -1.35 -16.14 8.79
CA GLU A 135 -0.04 -16.70 8.40
C GLU A 135 0.44 -17.80 9.33
N SER A 136 -0.04 -17.85 10.59
CA SER A 136 0.38 -18.82 11.60
C SER A 136 -0.41 -20.14 11.58
N VAL A 137 -1.49 -20.23 10.79
CA VAL A 137 -2.36 -21.44 10.70
C VAL A 137 -1.83 -22.37 9.62
N PRO A 138 -1.26 -23.55 9.96
CA PRO A 138 -0.63 -24.46 8.98
C PRO A 138 -1.60 -24.93 7.89
N GLU A 139 -2.86 -25.16 8.22
CA GLU A 139 -3.92 -25.64 7.33
C GLU A 139 -4.20 -24.67 6.18
N LEU A 140 -3.92 -23.39 6.38
CA LEU A 140 -4.09 -22.33 5.36
C LEU A 140 -2.92 -22.23 4.38
N LYS A 141 -1.95 -23.14 4.39
CA LYS A 141 -0.80 -23.10 3.48
C LYS A 141 -1.20 -23.00 2.00
N LYS A 142 -2.19 -23.80 1.58
CA LYS A 142 -2.68 -23.76 0.18
C LYS A 142 -3.35 -22.41 -0.14
N THR A 143 -4.13 -21.87 0.80
CA THR A 143 -4.79 -20.55 0.66
C THR A 143 -3.76 -19.45 0.54
N ARG A 144 -2.69 -19.48 1.35
CA ARG A 144 -1.58 -18.50 1.27
C ARG A 144 -0.88 -18.55 -0.08
N LEU A 145 -0.57 -19.75 -0.58
CA LEU A 145 0.05 -19.91 -1.90
C LEU A 145 -0.86 -19.42 -3.04
N ALA A 146 -2.18 -19.68 -2.94
CA ALA A 146 -3.15 -19.17 -3.89
C ALA A 146 -3.21 -17.64 -3.86
N PHE A 147 -3.26 -17.05 -2.66
CA PHE A 147 -3.22 -15.58 -2.48
C PHE A 147 -1.96 -14.99 -3.12
N ASP A 148 -0.78 -15.52 -2.81
CA ASP A 148 0.48 -15.03 -3.36
C ASP A 148 0.50 -15.14 -4.91
N GLY A 149 -0.04 -16.25 -5.44
CA GLY A 149 -0.16 -16.46 -6.88
C GLY A 149 -1.12 -15.48 -7.56
N ILE A 150 -2.27 -15.20 -6.95
CA ILE A 150 -3.26 -14.23 -7.44
C ILE A 150 -2.65 -12.82 -7.36
N TYR A 151 -2.06 -12.47 -6.25
CA TYR A 151 -1.44 -11.17 -6.03
C TYR A 151 -0.35 -10.88 -7.07
N LYS A 152 0.55 -11.84 -7.29
CA LYS A 152 1.60 -11.72 -8.31
C LYS A 152 1.02 -11.53 -9.72
N ARG A 153 -0.04 -12.28 -10.07
CA ARG A 153 -0.71 -12.12 -11.36
C ARG A 153 -1.38 -10.76 -11.50
N LEU A 154 -1.98 -10.26 -10.44
CA LEU A 154 -2.59 -8.93 -10.41
C LEU A 154 -1.56 -7.84 -10.74
N VAL A 155 -0.44 -7.79 -10.02
CA VAL A 155 0.64 -6.81 -10.26
C VAL A 155 1.14 -6.89 -11.70
N LYS A 156 1.39 -8.12 -12.20
CA LYS A 156 1.81 -8.33 -13.60
C LYS A 156 0.77 -7.84 -14.61
N LYS A 157 -0.51 -8.01 -14.31
CA LYS A 157 -1.58 -7.59 -15.22
C LYS A 157 -1.63 -6.07 -15.35
N TYR A 158 -1.42 -5.33 -14.26
CA TYR A 158 -1.28 -3.88 -14.30
C TYR A 158 -0.13 -3.45 -15.21
N GLN A 159 1.07 -4.01 -15.01
CA GLN A 159 2.21 -3.68 -15.87
C GLN A 159 1.92 -3.98 -17.33
N SER A 160 1.36 -5.16 -17.62
CA SER A 160 1.04 -5.55 -19.01
C SER A 160 0.02 -4.61 -19.67
N LEU A 161 -0.92 -4.05 -18.94
CA LEU A 161 -1.88 -3.07 -19.47
C LEU A 161 -1.20 -1.74 -19.80
N LEU A 162 -0.30 -1.28 -18.93
CA LEU A 162 0.49 -0.06 -19.16
C LEU A 162 1.39 -0.23 -20.38
N ASP A 163 2.10 -1.36 -20.48
CA ASP A 163 2.99 -1.69 -21.60
C ASP A 163 2.20 -1.73 -22.92
N ALA A 164 1.02 -2.38 -22.93
CA ALA A 164 0.15 -2.47 -24.12
C ALA A 164 -0.41 -1.10 -24.56
N ALA A 165 -0.58 -0.18 -23.62
CA ALA A 165 -1.01 1.20 -23.88
C ALA A 165 0.15 2.14 -24.22
N GLY A 166 1.40 1.65 -24.23
CA GLY A 166 2.59 2.45 -24.52
C GLY A 166 2.99 3.42 -23.39
N ILE A 167 2.51 3.19 -22.16
CA ILE A 167 2.92 3.97 -20.99
C ILE A 167 4.23 3.38 -20.45
N THR A 168 5.33 4.07 -20.68
CA THR A 168 6.68 3.65 -20.28
C THR A 168 7.19 4.32 -19.03
N ASP A 169 6.54 5.39 -18.59
CA ASP A 169 6.99 6.21 -17.47
C ASP A 169 6.40 5.75 -16.12
N VAL A 170 5.42 4.85 -16.16
CA VAL A 170 4.77 4.27 -14.97
C VAL A 170 5.10 2.80 -14.86
N HIS A 171 5.59 2.39 -13.71
CA HIS A 171 5.96 1.01 -13.45
C HIS A 171 5.24 0.46 -12.22
N ALA A 172 4.79 -0.80 -12.32
CA ALA A 172 4.30 -1.53 -11.16
C ALA A 172 5.48 -2.04 -10.33
N ASP A 173 5.57 -1.60 -9.07
CA ASP A 173 6.63 -2.06 -8.15
C ASP A 173 6.34 -3.49 -7.66
N PHE A 174 7.19 -4.45 -8.04
CA PHE A 174 7.08 -5.83 -7.58
C PHE A 174 7.51 -6.06 -6.13
N ALA A 175 8.16 -5.08 -5.48
CA ALA A 175 8.49 -5.16 -4.07
C ALA A 175 7.24 -5.13 -3.16
N VAL A 176 6.07 -4.75 -3.71
CA VAL A 176 4.78 -4.84 -2.99
C VAL A 176 4.40 -6.28 -2.60
N LEU A 177 5.00 -7.29 -3.22
CA LEU A 177 4.79 -8.70 -2.87
C LEU A 177 5.45 -9.10 -1.54
N ASP A 178 6.29 -8.24 -0.96
CA ASP A 178 6.82 -8.39 0.40
C ASP A 178 5.67 -8.31 1.42
N LYS A 179 5.53 -9.36 2.22
CA LYS A 179 4.50 -9.47 3.27
C LYS A 179 4.59 -8.36 4.33
N THR A 180 5.75 -7.76 4.46
CA THR A 180 6.04 -6.71 5.45
C THR A 180 5.96 -5.31 4.86
N ARG A 181 5.41 -5.16 3.63
CA ARG A 181 5.33 -3.89 2.92
C ARG A 181 4.67 -2.80 3.75
N LEU A 182 5.26 -1.63 3.72
CA LEU A 182 4.70 -0.38 4.20
C LEU A 182 4.18 0.43 3.01
N VAL A 183 3.07 1.11 3.22
CA VAL A 183 2.48 2.03 2.25
C VAL A 183 2.30 3.40 2.88
N ARG A 184 2.33 4.44 2.05
CA ARG A 184 2.15 5.82 2.52
C ARG A 184 0.75 6.02 3.09
N VAL A 185 0.68 6.74 4.20
CA VAL A 185 -0.58 7.09 4.87
C VAL A 185 -1.27 8.20 4.09
N ALA A 186 -2.55 8.01 3.76
CA ALA A 186 -3.38 9.07 3.19
C ALA A 186 -3.55 10.24 4.17
N GLY A 187 -3.57 11.45 3.66
CA GLY A 187 -3.60 12.69 4.44
C GLY A 187 -2.22 13.25 4.79
N THR A 188 -1.14 12.53 4.48
CA THR A 188 0.24 12.99 4.75
C THR A 188 0.92 13.53 3.49
N VAL A 189 1.86 14.44 3.68
CA VAL A 189 2.65 15.01 2.59
C VAL A 189 3.75 14.05 2.16
N ASN A 190 3.98 13.93 0.85
CA ASN A 190 5.19 13.30 0.33
C ASN A 190 6.34 14.32 0.33
N PRO A 191 7.36 14.21 1.21
CA PRO A 191 8.40 15.22 1.33
C PRO A 191 9.24 15.40 0.05
N ASN A 192 9.29 14.38 -0.81
CA ASN A 192 10.07 14.43 -2.05
C ASN A 192 9.53 15.45 -3.07
N ASN A 193 8.24 15.79 -3.01
CA ASN A 193 7.61 16.68 -3.98
C ASN A 193 6.55 17.62 -3.37
N GLY A 194 6.34 17.58 -2.06
CA GLY A 194 5.37 18.41 -1.35
C GLY A 194 3.90 18.10 -1.62
N LYS A 195 3.58 17.05 -2.40
CA LYS A 195 2.20 16.68 -2.70
C LYS A 195 1.59 15.85 -1.57
N VAL A 196 0.31 16.09 -1.30
CA VAL A 196 -0.46 15.32 -0.31
C VAL A 196 -0.83 13.96 -0.90
N CYS A 197 -0.59 12.89 -0.15
CA CYS A 197 -1.17 11.58 -0.43
C CYS A 197 -2.66 11.62 -0.07
N ASN A 198 -3.55 11.37 -1.02
CA ASN A 198 -4.99 11.41 -0.80
C ASN A 198 -5.72 10.28 -1.51
N THR A 199 -6.85 9.88 -0.94
CA THR A 199 -7.74 8.92 -1.57
C THR A 199 -8.50 9.61 -2.70
N ILE A 200 -8.37 9.09 -3.91
CA ILE A 200 -9.03 9.61 -5.12
C ILE A 200 -10.18 8.74 -5.60
N PHE A 201 -10.24 7.49 -5.12
CA PHE A 201 -11.34 6.57 -5.38
C PHE A 201 -11.56 5.66 -4.17
N ARG A 202 -12.83 5.40 -3.85
CA ARG A 202 -13.25 4.42 -2.84
C ARG A 202 -14.52 3.73 -3.33
N ASN A 203 -14.48 2.40 -3.36
CA ASN A 203 -15.69 1.59 -3.56
C ASN A 203 -16.43 1.49 -2.21
N GLU A 204 -17.68 1.85 -2.17
CA GLU A 204 -18.52 1.84 -0.96
C GLU A 204 -19.44 0.60 -0.87
N ASP A 205 -19.36 -0.30 -1.87
CA ASP A 205 -20.16 -1.54 -1.93
C ASP A 205 -19.59 -2.68 -1.06
#